data_38949dedb9876335a6271d89a3d5bf9e
#
_entry.id   38949dedb9876335a6271d89a3d5bf9e
#
_cell.length_a   1.000
_cell.length_b   1.000
_cell.length_c   1.000
_cell.angle_alpha   90.00
_cell.angle_beta   90.00
_cell.angle_gamma   90.00
#
_symmetry.space_group_name_H-M   'P 1'
#
loop_
_entity.id
_entity.type
_entity.pdbx_description
1 polymer ?
#
loop_
_entity_poly.entity_id
_entity_poly.type
_entity_poly.pdbx_seq_one_letter_code
_entity_poly.pdbx_strand_id
1 'polypeptide(L)'
;MYLHRKILGAVTAAAIMGFAANAQAQIEIQWWHAMGGALGETVNDIAEGFNNSQTDYVLKAIYKGNYTETMTAGIAAFRSGVPPHIMQVFEVGTATMMAAKGAIYPVYQLMADQGMPFDESRYLSAVIGYYTTTEGKLLSMPFNSSTPVVFWNKQAFAAAGLDRAPKTWGEMGEFSAKIIASGGAACGFTVGWQSWSMLENFSAWHDVSFATKENGFAGLDTELVFNSPLHVKTIGQLADWQKDKIFTYGGRRGDGNPLFAEGKCAMLINSSAYYSGLRKSTAFDFGTSELPYWSDVAAAPQNSIIGGATLWVLRGHDDKDYKGVAQFMSYLSDVFVQTFWHQNTGYVPITNAAYELTQRSGYYEQNEGRDVAIIQMSARTPTSNSKGLRLGNFVQIRDIINDELEAIWAGSKTTQQGLDDAVSRGNKLLRKFERSY
;
A
#
# COMPACT_ATOMS: atom_id res chain seq x y z
N MET A 1 -76.95 59.91 20.38
CA MET A 1 -77.39 59.01 21.49
C MET A 1 -76.72 57.64 21.26
N TYR A 2 -76.04 57.15 22.31
CA TYR A 2 -75.41 55.85 22.45
C TYR A 2 -74.00 55.67 21.90
N LEU A 3 -73.15 55.56 22.71
CA LEU A 3 -72.57 54.84 23.83
C LEU A 3 -71.34 54.05 23.40
N HIS A 4 -70.23 54.56 23.92
CA HIS A 4 -68.89 53.92 23.83
C HIS A 4 -68.83 52.64 24.64
N ARG A 5 -68.20 51.60 24.09
CA ARG A 5 -67.64 50.55 24.87
C ARG A 5 -66.19 50.33 24.42
N LYS A 6 -65.22 50.68 25.29
CA LYS A 6 -63.81 50.34 25.23
C LYS A 6 -63.70 48.91 25.65
N ILE A 7 -63.04 48.09 24.82
CA ILE A 7 -62.58 46.79 25.21
C ILE A 7 -61.04 46.89 25.26
N LEU A 8 -60.47 46.76 26.46
CA LEU A 8 -59.04 46.56 26.71
C LEU A 8 -58.62 45.15 26.20
N GLY A 9 -57.83 45.10 25.20
CA GLY A 9 -57.13 43.85 24.81
C GLY A 9 -55.77 43.78 25.52
N ALA A 10 -55.62 42.81 26.40
CA ALA A 10 -54.37 42.50 27.03
C ALA A 10 -53.46 41.79 26.00
N VAL A 11 -52.38 42.41 25.63
CA VAL A 11 -51.33 41.77 24.80
C VAL A 11 -50.42 40.95 25.70
N THR A 12 -50.56 39.63 25.65
CA THR A 12 -49.67 38.68 26.31
C THR A 12 -48.44 38.53 25.41
N ALA A 13 -47.33 39.17 25.76
CA ALA A 13 -46.04 38.94 25.13
C ALA A 13 -45.48 37.56 25.57
N ALA A 14 -45.58 36.55 24.72
CA ALA A 14 -44.89 35.28 24.91
C ALA A 14 -43.41 35.50 24.60
N ALA A 15 -42.58 35.49 25.62
CA ALA A 15 -41.12 35.45 25.46
C ALA A 15 -40.71 34.09 24.91
N ILE A 16 -40.42 34.04 23.63
CA ILE A 16 -39.72 32.88 23.01
C ILE A 16 -38.27 32.97 23.46
N MET A 17 -37.93 32.24 24.54
CA MET A 17 -36.52 31.94 24.85
C MET A 17 -36.00 31.01 23.77
N GLY A 18 -35.37 31.59 22.73
CA GLY A 18 -34.58 30.83 21.79
C GLY A 18 -33.39 30.21 22.53
N PHE A 19 -33.39 28.91 22.70
CA PHE A 19 -32.16 28.17 23.00
C PHE A 19 -31.25 28.33 21.77
N ALA A 20 -30.34 29.31 21.83
CA ALA A 20 -29.21 29.34 20.96
C ALA A 20 -28.37 28.11 21.38
N ALA A 21 -28.57 26.99 20.74
CA ALA A 21 -27.58 25.92 20.77
C ALA A 21 -26.26 26.54 20.30
N ASN A 22 -25.31 26.71 21.20
CA ASN A 22 -23.92 27.01 20.82
C ASN A 22 -23.48 25.88 19.94
N ALA A 23 -23.55 26.02 18.62
CA ALA A 23 -22.90 25.15 17.68
C ALA A 23 -21.39 25.35 17.93
N GLN A 24 -20.80 24.52 18.77
CA GLN A 24 -19.36 24.50 18.95
C GLN A 24 -18.75 24.15 17.60
N ALA A 25 -17.83 24.99 17.11
CA ALA A 25 -17.18 24.72 15.83
C ALA A 25 -16.48 23.37 15.92
N GLN A 26 -16.72 22.51 14.94
CA GLN A 26 -16.07 21.22 14.86
C GLN A 26 -14.54 21.38 14.82
N ILE A 27 -13.82 20.50 15.48
CA ILE A 27 -12.36 20.49 15.46
C ILE A 27 -11.91 19.83 14.15
N GLU A 28 -11.07 20.53 13.39
CA GLU A 28 -10.54 20.02 12.12
C GLU A 28 -9.35 19.08 12.36
N ILE A 29 -9.43 17.86 11.79
CA ILE A 29 -8.36 16.87 11.76
C ILE A 29 -7.88 16.73 10.31
N GLN A 30 -6.59 16.99 10.06
CA GLN A 30 -5.99 16.86 8.73
C GLN A 30 -5.36 15.49 8.55
N TRP A 31 -5.78 14.79 7.51
CA TRP A 31 -5.19 13.54 7.05
C TRP A 31 -4.55 13.75 5.67
N TRP A 32 -3.21 13.78 5.62
CA TRP A 32 -2.47 13.88 4.37
C TRP A 32 -2.23 12.51 3.78
N HIS A 33 -2.61 12.32 2.51
CA HIS A 33 -2.57 11.02 1.86
C HIS A 33 -2.06 11.09 0.42
N ALA A 34 -1.67 9.91 -0.13
CA ALA A 34 -1.09 9.73 -1.46
C ALA A 34 -2.04 8.99 -2.43
N MET A 35 -3.32 8.87 -2.08
CA MET A 35 -4.29 8.14 -2.89
C MET A 35 -4.91 9.05 -3.95
N GLY A 36 -4.63 8.76 -5.24
CA GLY A 36 -5.22 9.45 -6.37
C GLY A 36 -6.27 8.60 -7.11
N GLY A 37 -6.99 9.20 -8.03
CA GLY A 37 -8.00 8.53 -8.86
C GLY A 37 -9.05 7.78 -8.03
N ALA A 38 -9.41 6.58 -8.46
CA ALA A 38 -10.44 5.77 -7.79
C ALA A 38 -10.14 5.47 -6.30
N LEU A 39 -8.85 5.36 -5.93
CA LEU A 39 -8.47 5.17 -4.53
C LEU A 39 -8.70 6.43 -3.70
N GLY A 40 -8.47 7.61 -4.29
CA GLY A 40 -8.74 8.89 -3.65
C GLY A 40 -10.25 9.14 -3.45
N GLU A 41 -11.09 8.72 -4.39
CA GLU A 41 -12.55 8.74 -4.22
C GLU A 41 -12.96 7.92 -2.99
N THR A 42 -12.47 6.69 -2.86
CA THR A 42 -12.79 5.83 -1.71
C THR A 42 -12.23 6.38 -0.37
N VAL A 43 -11.09 7.08 -0.39
CA VAL A 43 -10.57 7.80 0.80
C VAL A 43 -11.52 8.92 1.22
N ASN A 44 -12.07 9.66 0.26
CA ASN A 44 -13.06 10.71 0.55
C ASN A 44 -14.35 10.11 1.13
N ASP A 45 -14.82 8.96 0.62
CA ASP A 45 -15.98 8.24 1.16
C ASP A 45 -15.76 7.83 2.63
N ILE A 46 -14.56 7.37 2.98
CA ILE A 46 -14.20 7.04 4.38
C ILE A 46 -14.22 8.30 5.25
N ALA A 47 -13.65 9.41 4.77
CA ALA A 47 -13.63 10.67 5.51
C ALA A 47 -15.03 11.22 5.71
N GLU A 48 -15.88 11.16 4.70
CA GLU A 48 -17.28 11.55 4.77
C GLU A 48 -18.06 10.65 5.75
N GLY A 49 -17.85 9.32 5.68
CA GLY A 49 -18.45 8.38 6.61
C GLY A 49 -18.10 8.67 8.06
N PHE A 50 -16.85 8.98 8.37
CA PHE A 50 -16.44 9.42 9.70
C PHE A 50 -17.12 10.73 10.09
N ASN A 51 -17.13 11.73 9.22
CA ASN A 51 -17.74 13.03 9.48
C ASN A 51 -19.26 12.92 9.74
N ASN A 52 -19.93 11.98 9.07
CA ASN A 52 -21.36 11.73 9.26
C ASN A 52 -21.68 10.90 10.51
N SER A 53 -20.69 10.22 11.10
CA SER A 53 -20.86 9.35 12.27
C SER A 53 -20.85 10.08 13.61
N GLN A 54 -20.41 11.34 13.64
CA GLN A 54 -20.28 12.17 14.86
C GLN A 54 -20.37 13.67 14.51
N THR A 55 -20.36 14.56 15.53
CA THR A 55 -20.53 16.00 15.36
C THR A 55 -19.40 16.86 15.91
N ASP A 56 -18.42 16.27 16.57
CA ASP A 56 -17.37 16.99 17.31
C ASP A 56 -16.17 17.35 16.41
N TYR A 57 -15.92 16.53 15.37
CA TYR A 57 -14.75 16.63 14.51
C TYR A 57 -15.13 16.69 13.04
N VAL A 58 -14.28 17.33 12.22
CA VAL A 58 -14.31 17.23 10.77
C VAL A 58 -12.95 16.74 10.27
N LEU A 59 -12.93 15.54 9.68
CA LEU A 59 -11.76 14.97 9.03
C LEU A 59 -11.62 15.56 7.62
N LYS A 60 -10.47 16.16 7.34
CA LYS A 60 -10.10 16.65 6.02
C LYS A 60 -9.06 15.70 5.41
N ALA A 61 -9.48 14.87 4.47
CA ALA A 61 -8.57 14.08 3.65
C ALA A 61 -7.94 15.00 2.58
N ILE A 62 -6.61 15.13 2.59
CA ILE A 62 -5.87 16.07 1.73
C ILE A 62 -4.86 15.29 0.90
N TYR A 63 -5.10 15.19 -0.40
CA TYR A 63 -4.18 14.59 -1.34
C TYR A 63 -2.90 15.43 -1.49
N LYS A 64 -1.73 14.81 -1.32
CA LYS A 64 -0.41 15.46 -1.36
C LYS A 64 0.51 14.92 -2.46
N GLY A 65 -0.06 14.35 -3.51
CA GLY A 65 0.70 13.70 -4.57
C GLY A 65 0.99 12.23 -4.26
N ASN A 66 2.05 11.68 -4.85
CA ASN A 66 2.44 10.30 -4.60
C ASN A 66 3.06 10.10 -3.19
N TYR A 67 3.38 8.87 -2.82
CA TYR A 67 3.93 8.54 -1.48
C TYR A 67 5.20 9.33 -1.12
N THR A 68 6.13 9.50 -2.06
CA THR A 68 7.38 10.24 -1.83
C THR A 68 7.09 11.73 -1.61
N GLU A 69 6.20 12.30 -2.41
CA GLU A 69 5.77 13.71 -2.29
C GLU A 69 5.04 13.94 -0.98
N THR A 70 4.10 13.07 -0.61
CA THR A 70 3.35 13.13 0.66
C THR A 70 4.30 13.07 1.87
N MET A 71 5.25 12.12 1.87
CA MET A 71 6.22 11.97 2.95
C MET A 71 7.15 13.19 3.04
N THR A 72 7.65 13.69 1.90
CA THR A 72 8.52 14.88 1.84
C THR A 72 7.79 16.12 2.35
N ALA A 73 6.53 16.33 1.91
CA ALA A 73 5.70 17.44 2.37
C ALA A 73 5.44 17.38 3.88
N GLY A 74 5.13 16.19 4.42
CA GLY A 74 4.90 16.01 5.85
C GLY A 74 6.14 16.27 6.70
N ILE A 75 7.33 15.80 6.28
CA ILE A 75 8.60 16.09 6.95
C ILE A 75 8.90 17.59 6.92
N ALA A 76 8.66 18.27 5.80
CA ALA A 76 8.85 19.72 5.69
C ALA A 76 7.88 20.49 6.61
N ALA A 77 6.61 20.10 6.63
CA ALA A 77 5.59 20.71 7.50
C ALA A 77 5.91 20.52 8.98
N PHE A 78 6.35 19.32 9.39
CA PHE A 78 6.80 19.09 10.76
C PHE A 78 7.97 20.00 11.16
N ARG A 79 8.99 20.13 10.31
CA ARG A 79 10.14 21.02 10.56
C ARG A 79 9.75 22.48 10.63
N SER A 80 8.69 22.88 9.94
CA SER A 80 8.15 24.25 9.96
C SER A 80 7.18 24.51 11.12
N GLY A 81 6.92 23.52 11.98
CA GLY A 81 6.02 23.64 13.13
C GLY A 81 4.53 23.62 12.80
N VAL A 82 4.16 23.18 11.61
CA VAL A 82 2.76 23.07 11.12
C VAL A 82 2.46 21.69 10.52
N PRO A 83 2.71 20.58 11.26
CA PRO A 83 2.47 19.23 10.74
C PRO A 83 0.99 18.94 10.51
N PRO A 84 0.61 18.00 9.62
CA PRO A 84 -0.72 17.43 9.67
C PRO A 84 -0.88 16.56 10.92
N HIS A 85 -2.12 16.28 11.32
CA HIS A 85 -2.41 15.37 12.42
C HIS A 85 -2.04 13.93 12.05
N ILE A 86 -2.40 13.52 10.82
CA ILE A 86 -2.21 12.18 10.28
C ILE A 86 -1.51 12.27 8.93
N MET A 87 -0.47 11.46 8.74
CA MET A 87 0.27 11.35 7.50
C MET A 87 0.33 9.89 7.03
N GLN A 88 -0.08 9.65 5.79
CA GLN A 88 0.10 8.35 5.14
C GLN A 88 1.55 8.20 4.69
N VAL A 89 2.21 7.14 5.15
CA VAL A 89 3.59 6.81 4.77
C VAL A 89 3.64 5.37 4.29
N PHE A 90 4.24 5.17 3.12
CA PHE A 90 4.41 3.85 2.54
C PHE A 90 5.47 3.01 3.29
N GLU A 91 5.47 1.71 3.08
CA GLU A 91 6.23 0.73 3.88
C GLU A 91 7.74 1.02 3.94
N VAL A 92 8.33 1.50 2.85
CA VAL A 92 9.77 1.85 2.81
C VAL A 92 10.14 3.09 3.63
N GLY A 93 9.16 3.89 4.02
CA GLY A 93 9.34 5.01 4.93
C GLY A 93 9.39 4.62 6.40
N THR A 94 9.00 3.38 6.75
CA THR A 94 8.82 2.94 8.15
C THR A 94 10.05 3.15 9.01
N ALA A 95 11.23 2.69 8.60
CA ALA A 95 12.45 2.86 9.40
C ALA A 95 12.80 4.35 9.61
N THR A 96 12.59 5.19 8.61
CA THR A 96 12.78 6.65 8.72
C THR A 96 11.82 7.27 9.73
N MET A 97 10.54 6.85 9.73
CA MET A 97 9.55 7.33 10.69
C MET A 97 9.86 6.85 12.10
N MET A 98 10.26 5.58 12.28
CA MET A 98 10.68 5.04 13.58
C MET A 98 11.87 5.78 14.17
N ALA A 99 12.78 6.23 13.32
CA ALA A 99 13.95 7.01 13.71
C ALA A 99 13.65 8.49 14.01
N ALA A 100 12.51 9.02 13.59
CA ALA A 100 12.08 10.40 13.82
C ALA A 100 11.59 10.62 15.26
N LYS A 101 12.50 10.44 16.24
CA LYS A 101 12.21 10.56 17.67
C LYS A 101 11.62 11.94 17.99
N GLY A 102 10.52 11.95 18.76
CA GLY A 102 9.82 13.17 19.17
C GLY A 102 8.86 13.74 18.11
N ALA A 103 8.91 13.28 16.86
CA ALA A 103 7.97 13.71 15.82
C ALA A 103 6.70 12.84 15.76
N ILE A 104 6.79 11.59 16.20
CA ILE A 104 5.74 10.59 16.08
C ILE A 104 5.01 10.43 17.42
N TYR A 105 3.70 10.33 17.35
CA TYR A 105 2.86 9.83 18.43
C TYR A 105 2.48 8.38 18.10
N PRO A 106 3.12 7.36 18.74
CA PRO A 106 2.81 5.97 18.47
C PRO A 106 1.33 5.66 18.68
N VAL A 107 0.72 4.94 17.74
CA VAL A 107 -0.73 4.67 17.79
C VAL A 107 -1.13 3.91 19.06
N TYR A 108 -0.34 2.90 19.50
CA TYR A 108 -0.63 2.19 20.73
C TYR A 108 -0.67 3.12 21.95
N GLN A 109 0.20 4.12 22.00
CA GLN A 109 0.25 5.11 23.08
C GLN A 109 -0.89 6.12 22.95
N LEU A 110 -1.13 6.66 21.77
CA LEU A 110 -2.26 7.56 21.51
C LEU A 110 -3.58 6.96 21.98
N MET A 111 -3.87 5.71 21.58
CA MET A 111 -5.11 5.05 21.93
C MET A 111 -5.24 4.85 23.45
N ALA A 112 -4.15 4.47 24.11
CA ALA A 112 -4.13 4.32 25.57
C ALA A 112 -4.33 5.67 26.28
N ASP A 113 -3.63 6.73 25.87
CA ASP A 113 -3.70 8.06 26.50
C ASP A 113 -5.08 8.70 26.30
N GLN A 114 -5.77 8.41 25.19
CA GLN A 114 -7.13 8.87 24.91
C GLN A 114 -8.22 7.92 25.45
N GLY A 115 -7.85 6.86 26.17
CA GLY A 115 -8.79 5.91 26.76
C GLY A 115 -9.60 5.11 25.74
N MET A 116 -9.09 4.94 24.52
CA MET A 116 -9.75 4.19 23.45
C MET A 116 -9.31 2.72 23.47
N PRO A 117 -10.25 1.77 23.39
CA PRO A 117 -9.90 0.35 23.27
C PRO A 117 -9.05 0.09 22.04
N PHE A 118 -7.92 -0.57 22.22
CA PHE A 118 -7.01 -0.92 21.14
C PHE A 118 -6.36 -2.28 21.40
N ASP A 119 -6.52 -3.19 20.43
CA ASP A 119 -6.00 -4.57 20.52
C ASP A 119 -5.29 -4.89 19.20
N GLU A 120 -3.96 -4.96 19.27
CA GLU A 120 -3.11 -5.26 18.12
C GLU A 120 -3.35 -6.66 17.54
N SER A 121 -3.84 -7.62 18.35
CA SER A 121 -4.12 -8.99 17.90
C SER A 121 -5.28 -9.09 16.90
N ARG A 122 -6.07 -8.04 16.75
CA ARG A 122 -7.15 -7.96 15.76
C ARG A 122 -6.63 -7.83 14.33
N TYR A 123 -5.38 -7.42 14.15
CA TYR A 123 -4.79 -7.19 12.84
C TYR A 123 -4.06 -8.44 12.33
N LEU A 124 -4.06 -8.62 11.01
CA LEU A 124 -3.35 -9.72 10.36
C LEU A 124 -1.84 -9.61 10.59
N SER A 125 -1.22 -10.67 11.06
CA SER A 125 0.22 -10.71 11.39
C SER A 125 1.10 -10.36 10.18
N ALA A 126 0.73 -10.79 8.98
CA ALA A 126 1.40 -10.45 7.72
C ALA A 126 1.42 -8.94 7.43
N VAL A 127 0.50 -8.16 8.02
CA VAL A 127 0.39 -6.70 7.85
C VAL A 127 1.14 -5.96 8.96
N ILE A 128 0.93 -6.34 10.22
CA ILE A 128 1.45 -5.55 11.35
C ILE A 128 2.95 -5.72 11.60
N GLY A 129 3.55 -6.83 11.19
CA GLY A 129 4.97 -7.13 11.43
C GLY A 129 5.93 -6.03 10.95
N TYR A 130 5.55 -5.26 9.95
CA TYR A 130 6.32 -4.12 9.43
C TYR A 130 6.33 -2.92 10.39
N TYR A 131 5.24 -2.69 11.13
CA TYR A 131 4.89 -1.42 11.77
C TYR A 131 4.93 -1.46 13.29
N THR A 132 5.45 -2.55 13.85
CA THR A 132 5.54 -2.76 15.30
C THR A 132 6.94 -2.51 15.84
N THR A 133 7.02 -2.19 17.14
CA THR A 133 8.27 -2.26 17.90
C THR A 133 8.75 -3.72 18.01
N THR A 134 9.92 -3.93 18.60
CA THR A 134 10.44 -5.27 18.94
C THR A 134 9.56 -6.01 19.94
N GLU A 135 8.80 -5.29 20.76
CA GLU A 135 7.84 -5.80 21.75
C GLU A 135 6.44 -6.03 21.14
N GLY A 136 6.27 -5.84 19.82
CA GLY A 136 5.00 -6.04 19.13
C GLY A 136 4.01 -4.87 19.22
N LYS A 137 4.41 -3.71 19.75
CA LYS A 137 3.54 -2.53 19.87
C LYS A 137 3.41 -1.78 18.55
N LEU A 138 2.18 -1.49 18.12
CA LEU A 138 1.86 -0.88 16.83
C LEU A 138 2.16 0.63 16.82
N LEU A 139 3.14 1.05 16.02
CA LEU A 139 3.60 2.44 15.94
C LEU A 139 2.71 3.32 15.06
N SER A 140 2.14 2.74 14.02
CA SER A 140 1.26 3.41 13.05
C SER A 140 0.06 2.54 12.73
N MET A 141 -1.06 3.15 12.35
CA MET A 141 -2.29 2.43 12.01
C MET A 141 -2.17 1.82 10.61
N PRO A 142 -2.23 0.49 10.44
CA PRO A 142 -2.32 -0.11 9.13
C PRO A 142 -3.53 0.45 8.36
N PHE A 143 -3.33 0.75 7.08
CA PHE A 143 -4.42 1.32 6.28
C PHE A 143 -4.61 0.58 4.96
N ASN A 144 -3.65 0.68 4.05
CA ASN A 144 -3.73 0.08 2.74
C ASN A 144 -2.54 -0.86 2.52
N SER A 145 -2.80 -2.13 2.55
CA SER A 145 -1.80 -3.18 2.33
C SER A 145 -2.13 -3.98 1.08
N SER A 146 -1.11 -4.25 0.28
CA SER A 146 -1.20 -5.03 -0.96
C SER A 146 0.04 -5.89 -1.13
N THR A 147 0.02 -6.77 -2.12
CA THR A 147 1.20 -7.49 -2.59
C THR A 147 1.19 -7.52 -4.12
N PRO A 148 2.30 -7.68 -4.82
CA PRO A 148 2.25 -7.83 -6.26
C PRO A 148 1.59 -9.16 -6.63
N VAL A 149 0.76 -9.11 -7.66
CA VAL A 149 0.06 -10.26 -8.26
C VAL A 149 0.22 -10.20 -9.78
N VAL A 150 -0.11 -11.27 -10.48
CA VAL A 150 -0.18 -11.27 -11.94
C VAL A 150 -1.62 -11.05 -12.38
N PHE A 151 -1.88 -9.94 -13.06
CA PHE A 151 -3.10 -9.75 -13.84
C PHE A 151 -2.89 -10.30 -15.26
N TRP A 152 -3.85 -11.02 -15.81
CA TRP A 152 -3.73 -11.64 -17.12
C TRP A 152 -5.01 -11.48 -17.94
N ASN A 153 -4.87 -11.19 -19.23
CA ASN A 153 -5.96 -10.97 -20.17
C ASN A 153 -6.51 -12.31 -20.65
N LYS A 154 -7.73 -12.66 -20.21
CA LYS A 154 -8.36 -13.96 -20.54
C LYS A 154 -8.56 -14.15 -22.05
N GLN A 155 -8.88 -13.09 -22.81
CA GLN A 155 -9.05 -13.16 -24.25
C GLN A 155 -7.74 -13.41 -24.98
N ALA A 156 -6.66 -12.74 -24.62
CA ALA A 156 -5.33 -12.96 -25.20
C ALA A 156 -4.82 -14.38 -24.94
N PHE A 157 -5.10 -14.94 -23.77
CA PHE A 157 -4.76 -16.32 -23.40
C PHE A 157 -5.59 -17.32 -24.22
N ALA A 158 -6.91 -17.12 -24.32
CA ALA A 158 -7.79 -17.97 -25.11
C ALA A 158 -7.38 -18.01 -26.60
N ALA A 159 -6.97 -16.86 -27.18
CA ALA A 159 -6.46 -16.79 -28.56
C ALA A 159 -5.19 -17.63 -28.75
N ALA A 160 -4.41 -17.86 -27.71
CA ALA A 160 -3.21 -18.70 -27.72
C ALA A 160 -3.47 -20.15 -27.29
N GLY A 161 -4.74 -20.53 -27.04
CA GLY A 161 -5.11 -21.85 -26.54
C GLY A 161 -4.70 -22.10 -25.08
N LEU A 162 -4.59 -21.06 -24.27
CA LEU A 162 -4.24 -21.11 -22.86
C LEU A 162 -5.47 -20.81 -22.00
N ASP A 163 -5.66 -21.55 -20.94
CA ASP A 163 -6.82 -21.49 -20.04
C ASP A 163 -6.51 -21.02 -18.61
N ARG A 164 -5.26 -20.79 -18.29
CA ARG A 164 -4.77 -20.37 -16.97
C ARG A 164 -3.57 -19.44 -17.05
N ALA A 165 -3.30 -18.72 -15.96
CA ALA A 165 -2.09 -17.96 -15.78
C ALA A 165 -0.84 -18.86 -15.60
N PRO A 166 0.38 -18.35 -15.90
CA PRO A 166 1.63 -19.05 -15.65
C PRO A 166 1.91 -19.15 -14.14
N LYS A 167 2.47 -20.29 -13.71
CA LYS A 167 2.90 -20.51 -12.31
C LYS A 167 4.39 -20.32 -12.12
N THR A 168 5.18 -20.54 -13.16
CA THR A 168 6.65 -20.45 -13.08
C THR A 168 7.19 -19.43 -14.06
N TRP A 169 8.41 -18.96 -13.84
CA TRP A 169 9.10 -18.09 -14.79
C TRP A 169 9.31 -18.76 -16.16
N GLY A 170 9.50 -20.07 -16.18
CA GLY A 170 9.55 -20.84 -17.43
C GLY A 170 8.22 -20.74 -18.20
N GLU A 171 7.09 -20.99 -17.53
CA GLU A 171 5.75 -20.83 -18.13
C GLU A 171 5.47 -19.37 -18.52
N MET A 172 5.97 -18.39 -17.73
CA MET A 172 5.83 -16.96 -18.07
C MET A 172 6.43 -16.67 -19.45
N GLY A 173 7.62 -17.16 -19.73
CA GLY A 173 8.27 -17.02 -21.04
C GLY A 173 7.55 -17.78 -22.14
N GLU A 174 7.22 -19.06 -21.89
CA GLU A 174 6.54 -19.93 -22.87
C GLU A 174 5.16 -19.37 -23.26
N PHE A 175 4.32 -19.01 -22.28
CA PHE A 175 2.98 -18.48 -22.52
C PHE A 175 3.02 -17.14 -23.25
N SER A 176 3.95 -16.27 -22.85
CA SER A 176 4.18 -14.99 -23.53
C SER A 176 4.51 -15.19 -25.01
N ALA A 177 5.43 -16.11 -25.33
CA ALA A 177 5.79 -16.41 -26.71
C ALA A 177 4.61 -16.94 -27.53
N LYS A 178 3.80 -17.84 -26.95
CA LYS A 178 2.58 -18.37 -27.60
C LYS A 178 1.55 -17.27 -27.85
N ILE A 179 1.35 -16.36 -26.90
CA ILE A 179 0.37 -15.26 -27.02
C ILE A 179 0.82 -14.29 -28.12
N ILE A 180 2.10 -13.93 -28.15
CA ILE A 180 2.63 -13.07 -29.21
C ILE A 180 2.48 -13.73 -30.58
N ALA A 181 2.84 -15.00 -30.71
CA ALA A 181 2.75 -15.74 -31.97
C ALA A 181 1.30 -15.90 -32.46
N SER A 182 0.31 -16.01 -31.57
CA SER A 182 -1.10 -16.06 -31.92
C SER A 182 -1.70 -14.71 -32.29
N GLY A 183 -0.97 -13.60 -32.09
CA GLY A 183 -1.50 -12.24 -32.26
C GLY A 183 -2.44 -11.80 -31.13
N GLY A 184 -2.49 -12.55 -30.00
CA GLY A 184 -3.32 -12.22 -28.85
C GLY A 184 -2.90 -10.96 -28.12
N ALA A 185 -1.61 -10.62 -28.16
CA ALA A 185 -1.04 -9.36 -27.67
C ALA A 185 0.30 -9.05 -28.35
N ALA A 186 0.73 -7.79 -28.33
CA ALA A 186 1.99 -7.35 -28.91
C ALA A 186 3.20 -7.61 -27.99
N CYS A 187 2.99 -7.81 -26.68
CA CYS A 187 4.01 -8.22 -25.72
C CYS A 187 3.43 -9.21 -24.69
N GLY A 188 4.30 -10.00 -24.07
CA GLY A 188 3.90 -10.98 -23.05
C GLY A 188 3.47 -10.30 -21.77
N PHE A 189 4.38 -9.62 -21.09
CA PHE A 189 4.06 -8.95 -19.83
C PHE A 189 4.82 -7.64 -19.60
N THR A 190 4.29 -6.85 -18.70
CA THR A 190 4.93 -5.65 -18.14
C THR A 190 4.89 -5.70 -16.62
N VAL A 191 5.61 -4.80 -15.95
CA VAL A 191 5.70 -4.73 -14.49
C VAL A 191 5.50 -3.30 -14.01
N GLY A 192 4.73 -3.16 -12.93
CA GLY A 192 4.68 -1.95 -12.13
C GLY A 192 5.53 -2.08 -10.87
N TRP A 193 6.05 -0.96 -10.35
CA TRP A 193 6.85 -0.93 -9.11
C TRP A 193 8.03 -1.92 -9.16
N GLN A 194 8.83 -1.85 -10.21
CA GLN A 194 9.82 -2.85 -10.59
C GLN A 194 10.78 -3.27 -9.46
N SER A 195 11.29 -2.33 -8.65
CA SER A 195 12.12 -2.67 -7.47
C SER A 195 11.35 -3.55 -6.48
N TRP A 196 10.14 -3.14 -6.12
CA TRP A 196 9.29 -3.84 -5.18
C TRP A 196 8.83 -5.21 -5.69
N SER A 197 8.45 -5.29 -6.97
CA SER A 197 7.94 -6.53 -7.57
C SER A 197 9.08 -7.51 -7.89
N MET A 198 10.18 -7.02 -8.53
CA MET A 198 11.21 -7.87 -9.14
C MET A 198 12.43 -8.12 -8.27
N LEU A 199 12.60 -7.41 -7.15
CA LEU A 199 13.69 -7.65 -6.21
C LEU A 199 13.18 -7.92 -4.80
N GLU A 200 12.37 -7.04 -4.23
CA GLU A 200 11.93 -7.15 -2.84
C GLU A 200 10.97 -8.33 -2.64
N ASN A 201 9.87 -8.36 -3.39
CA ASN A 201 8.92 -9.49 -3.37
C ASN A 201 9.49 -10.75 -4.01
N PHE A 202 10.33 -10.61 -5.04
CA PHE A 202 11.05 -11.74 -5.60
C PHE A 202 11.92 -12.44 -4.54
N SER A 203 12.68 -11.67 -3.76
CA SER A 203 13.50 -12.20 -2.67
C SER A 203 12.67 -12.97 -1.65
N ALA A 204 11.57 -12.36 -1.19
CA ALA A 204 10.66 -12.98 -0.22
C ALA A 204 10.01 -14.25 -0.78
N TRP A 205 9.52 -14.20 -2.02
CA TRP A 205 8.84 -15.30 -2.71
C TRP A 205 9.73 -16.52 -2.97
N HIS A 206 11.05 -16.28 -3.13
CA HIS A 206 12.05 -17.33 -3.32
C HIS A 206 12.83 -17.66 -2.04
N ASP A 207 12.46 -17.07 -0.90
CA ASP A 207 13.14 -17.24 0.40
C ASP A 207 14.65 -16.96 0.33
N VAL A 208 15.04 -15.92 -0.38
CA VAL A 208 16.43 -15.45 -0.46
C VAL A 208 16.56 -14.06 0.15
N SER A 209 17.70 -13.78 0.77
CA SER A 209 17.91 -12.51 1.46
C SER A 209 17.98 -11.34 0.48
N PHE A 210 17.21 -10.29 0.74
CA PHE A 210 17.38 -8.98 0.12
C PHE A 210 18.44 -8.15 0.83
N ALA A 211 18.50 -8.26 2.16
CA ALA A 211 19.51 -7.65 3.02
C ALA A 211 19.88 -8.57 4.18
N THR A 212 21.03 -8.33 4.80
CA THR A 212 21.48 -9.04 6.00
C THR A 212 20.64 -8.68 7.23
N LYS A 213 20.95 -9.23 8.40
CA LYS A 213 20.28 -8.93 9.66
C LYS A 213 18.76 -9.06 9.56
N GLU A 214 18.31 -10.20 8.99
CA GLU A 214 16.87 -10.44 8.80
C GLU A 214 16.17 -9.31 8.04
N ASN A 215 16.75 -8.88 6.93
CA ASN A 215 16.29 -7.75 6.14
C ASN A 215 16.19 -6.42 6.94
N GLY A 216 17.13 -6.20 7.89
CA GLY A 216 17.21 -5.00 8.70
C GLY A 216 16.39 -5.02 10.00
N PHE A 217 15.65 -6.09 10.29
CA PHE A 217 14.92 -6.20 11.56
C PHE A 217 15.83 -6.42 12.76
N ALA A 218 17.00 -7.07 12.58
CA ALA A 218 17.92 -7.43 13.64
C ALA A 218 19.04 -6.39 13.89
N GLY A 219 19.10 -5.29 13.13
CA GLY A 219 20.09 -4.25 13.39
C GLY A 219 20.25 -3.24 12.25
N LEU A 220 20.79 -2.06 12.61
CA LEU A 220 21.04 -0.97 11.67
C LEU A 220 22.32 -1.19 10.83
N ASP A 221 23.21 -2.09 11.26
CA ASP A 221 24.42 -2.51 10.56
C ASP A 221 24.13 -3.49 9.41
N THR A 222 22.93 -3.46 8.88
CA THR A 222 22.46 -4.29 7.77
C THR A 222 23.11 -3.87 6.44
N GLU A 223 23.25 -4.84 5.54
CA GLU A 223 23.77 -4.65 4.19
C GLU A 223 22.85 -5.27 3.15
N LEU A 224 22.71 -4.62 2.00
CA LEU A 224 21.98 -5.16 0.85
C LEU A 224 22.79 -6.28 0.21
N VAL A 225 22.11 -7.35 -0.23
CA VAL A 225 22.71 -8.55 -0.83
C VAL A 225 21.92 -9.08 -2.03
N PHE A 226 21.05 -8.26 -2.63
CA PHE A 226 20.21 -8.64 -3.77
C PHE A 226 20.94 -8.71 -5.12
N ASN A 227 22.26 -8.93 -5.10
CA ASN A 227 23.11 -9.22 -6.25
C ASN A 227 23.57 -10.69 -6.28
N SER A 228 22.86 -11.59 -5.61
CA SER A 228 23.14 -13.03 -5.61
C SER A 228 22.93 -13.65 -7.00
N PRO A 229 23.49 -14.86 -7.26
CA PRO A 229 23.32 -15.53 -8.55
C PRO A 229 21.86 -15.67 -9.00
N LEU A 230 20.92 -15.87 -8.07
CA LEU A 230 19.49 -15.98 -8.40
C LEU A 230 18.89 -14.63 -8.84
N HIS A 231 19.25 -13.53 -8.18
CA HIS A 231 18.85 -12.19 -8.60
C HIS A 231 19.41 -11.85 -9.98
N VAL A 232 20.71 -12.13 -10.20
CA VAL A 232 21.37 -11.92 -11.50
C VAL A 232 20.71 -12.76 -12.60
N LYS A 233 20.41 -14.04 -12.34
CA LYS A 233 19.66 -14.92 -13.27
C LYS A 233 18.33 -14.26 -13.66
N THR A 234 17.53 -13.81 -12.68
CA THR A 234 16.17 -13.31 -12.93
C THR A 234 16.18 -11.97 -13.66
N ILE A 235 16.95 -11.00 -13.18
CA ILE A 235 17.02 -9.68 -13.82
C ILE A 235 17.66 -9.77 -15.20
N GLY A 236 18.65 -10.66 -15.40
CA GLY A 236 19.25 -10.95 -16.70
C GLY A 236 18.25 -11.57 -17.67
N GLN A 237 17.41 -12.50 -17.20
CA GLN A 237 16.36 -13.08 -18.03
C GLN A 237 15.35 -12.01 -18.49
N LEU A 238 14.98 -11.05 -17.61
CA LEU A 238 14.13 -9.94 -17.99
C LEU A 238 14.79 -9.04 -19.06
N ALA A 239 16.11 -8.80 -18.95
CA ALA A 239 16.86 -8.05 -19.95
C ALA A 239 16.88 -8.73 -21.31
N ASP A 240 16.99 -10.07 -21.34
CA ASP A 240 16.91 -10.85 -22.58
C ASP A 240 15.48 -10.83 -23.14
N TRP A 241 14.47 -11.04 -22.30
CA TRP A 241 13.07 -11.00 -22.71
C TRP A 241 12.60 -9.61 -23.17
N GLN A 242 13.25 -8.54 -22.74
CA GLN A 242 12.99 -7.19 -23.25
C GLN A 242 13.30 -7.09 -24.75
N LYS A 243 14.33 -7.78 -25.25
CA LYS A 243 14.71 -7.81 -26.67
C LYS A 243 13.63 -8.48 -27.52
N ASP A 244 13.02 -9.53 -26.98
CA ASP A 244 12.02 -10.37 -27.68
C ASP A 244 10.57 -9.94 -27.39
N LYS A 245 10.35 -8.85 -26.68
CA LYS A 245 9.03 -8.36 -26.22
C LYS A 245 8.25 -9.33 -25.35
N ILE A 246 8.87 -10.40 -24.87
CA ILE A 246 8.30 -11.27 -23.82
C ILE A 246 8.06 -10.43 -22.57
N PHE A 247 9.03 -9.63 -22.18
CA PHE A 247 8.90 -8.57 -21.19
C PHE A 247 9.00 -7.20 -21.87
N THR A 248 8.20 -6.23 -21.45
CA THR A 248 8.31 -4.84 -21.90
C THR A 248 8.27 -3.91 -20.70
N TYR A 249 9.38 -3.23 -20.43
CA TYR A 249 9.42 -2.20 -19.41
C TYR A 249 8.67 -0.96 -19.85
N GLY A 250 7.68 -0.53 -19.08
CA GLY A 250 6.80 0.60 -19.39
C GLY A 250 7.06 1.89 -18.60
N GLY A 251 8.09 1.89 -17.73
CA GLY A 251 8.40 3.02 -16.85
C GLY A 251 8.23 2.70 -15.36
N ARG A 252 8.51 3.67 -14.51
CA ARG A 252 8.52 3.50 -13.04
C ARG A 252 7.10 3.47 -12.47
N ARG A 253 6.95 2.86 -11.29
CA ARG A 253 5.69 2.82 -10.56
C ARG A 253 4.55 2.24 -11.40
N GLY A 254 3.56 3.08 -11.75
CA GLY A 254 2.42 2.69 -12.56
C GLY A 254 2.50 3.07 -14.04
N ASP A 255 3.65 3.58 -14.51
CA ASP A 255 3.78 4.10 -15.88
C ASP A 255 3.59 3.00 -16.94
N GLY A 256 3.93 1.74 -16.60
CA GLY A 256 3.71 0.58 -17.47
C GLY A 256 2.26 0.07 -17.50
N ASN A 257 1.38 0.54 -16.62
CA ASN A 257 0.02 0.03 -16.49
C ASN A 257 -0.82 0.15 -17.78
N PRO A 258 -0.73 1.23 -18.58
CA PRO A 258 -1.44 1.33 -19.85
C PRO A 258 -1.11 0.22 -20.85
N LEU A 259 0.10 -0.35 -20.81
CA LEU A 259 0.47 -1.47 -21.69
C LEU A 259 -0.46 -2.69 -21.50
N PHE A 260 -0.86 -2.96 -20.27
CA PHE A 260 -1.83 -4.02 -20.00
C PHE A 260 -3.27 -3.53 -20.17
N ALA A 261 -3.61 -2.37 -19.61
CA ALA A 261 -4.99 -1.87 -19.64
C ALA A 261 -5.53 -1.68 -21.07
N GLU A 262 -4.66 -1.35 -22.03
CA GLU A 262 -4.98 -1.22 -23.46
C GLU A 262 -4.83 -2.56 -24.24
N GLY A 263 -4.51 -3.67 -23.57
CA GLY A 263 -4.32 -4.97 -24.20
C GLY A 263 -3.04 -5.12 -25.04
N LYS A 264 -2.08 -4.18 -24.94
CA LYS A 264 -0.79 -4.28 -25.64
C LYS A 264 0.05 -5.43 -25.11
N CYS A 265 0.13 -5.56 -23.76
CA CYS A 265 0.73 -6.71 -23.09
C CYS A 265 -0.37 -7.63 -22.54
N ALA A 266 -0.14 -8.93 -22.58
CA ALA A 266 -1.09 -9.94 -22.12
C ALA A 266 -1.15 -10.07 -20.60
N MET A 267 -0.09 -9.68 -19.90
CA MET A 267 0.01 -9.76 -18.43
C MET A 267 0.63 -8.49 -17.84
N LEU A 268 0.31 -8.27 -16.55
CA LEU A 268 0.86 -7.21 -15.74
C LEU A 268 1.18 -7.75 -14.34
N ILE A 269 2.43 -7.64 -13.91
CA ILE A 269 2.79 -7.84 -12.50
C ILE A 269 2.66 -6.48 -11.81
N ASN A 270 1.75 -6.36 -10.85
CA ASN A 270 1.55 -5.11 -10.11
C ASN A 270 0.82 -5.36 -8.79
N SER A 271 0.76 -4.33 -7.96
CA SER A 271 -0.02 -4.31 -6.72
C SER A 271 -1.45 -4.82 -6.94
N SER A 272 -1.92 -5.70 -6.06
CA SER A 272 -3.32 -6.14 -6.03
C SER A 272 -4.30 -4.96 -5.97
N ALA A 273 -3.91 -3.84 -5.37
CA ALA A 273 -4.70 -2.61 -5.28
C ALA A 273 -5.03 -1.99 -6.65
N TYR A 274 -4.28 -2.33 -7.70
CA TYR A 274 -4.56 -1.82 -9.04
C TYR A 274 -5.82 -2.44 -9.67
N TYR A 275 -6.39 -3.46 -9.05
CA TYR A 275 -7.63 -4.11 -9.49
C TYR A 275 -8.77 -3.12 -9.74
N SER A 276 -9.02 -2.17 -8.83
CA SER A 276 -10.08 -1.18 -9.00
C SER A 276 -9.87 -0.25 -10.21
N GLY A 277 -8.61 0.09 -10.48
CA GLY A 277 -8.22 0.84 -11.67
C GLY A 277 -8.45 0.04 -12.96
N LEU A 278 -8.03 -1.23 -12.97
CA LEU A 278 -8.23 -2.12 -14.13
C LEU A 278 -9.71 -2.31 -14.47
N ARG A 279 -10.56 -2.53 -13.47
CA ARG A 279 -12.01 -2.65 -13.70
C ARG A 279 -12.64 -1.44 -14.38
N LYS A 280 -12.06 -0.25 -14.20
CA LYS A 280 -12.52 0.99 -14.82
C LYS A 280 -11.88 1.25 -16.19
N SER A 281 -10.69 0.70 -16.46
CA SER A 281 -9.86 1.05 -17.62
C SER A 281 -9.75 -0.04 -18.70
N THR A 282 -10.01 -1.32 -18.38
CA THR A 282 -9.93 -2.41 -19.36
C THR A 282 -11.26 -2.66 -20.07
N ALA A 283 -11.18 -2.99 -21.37
CA ALA A 283 -12.33 -3.41 -22.17
C ALA A 283 -12.42 -4.95 -22.30
N PHE A 284 -11.58 -5.71 -21.59
CA PHE A 284 -11.51 -7.17 -21.64
C PHE A 284 -11.58 -7.76 -20.23
N ASP A 285 -11.96 -9.03 -20.16
CA ASP A 285 -11.94 -9.78 -18.91
C ASP A 285 -10.51 -10.15 -18.53
N PHE A 286 -10.19 -9.98 -17.26
CA PHE A 286 -8.89 -10.35 -16.72
C PHE A 286 -9.03 -11.26 -15.50
N GLY A 287 -8.02 -12.08 -15.28
CA GLY A 287 -7.86 -12.88 -14.07
C GLY A 287 -6.73 -12.33 -13.21
N THR A 288 -6.68 -12.81 -11.97
CA THR A 288 -5.58 -12.54 -11.03
C THR A 288 -4.96 -13.87 -10.62
N SER A 289 -3.64 -13.95 -10.55
CA SER A 289 -2.92 -15.12 -10.06
C SER A 289 -1.71 -14.74 -9.21
N GLU A 290 -1.16 -15.71 -8.49
CA GLU A 290 0.07 -15.55 -7.72
C GLU A 290 1.26 -15.18 -8.61
N LEU A 291 2.33 -14.67 -7.99
CA LEU A 291 3.60 -14.42 -8.66
C LEU A 291 4.23 -15.71 -9.20
N PRO A 292 4.91 -15.65 -10.35
CA PRO A 292 5.66 -16.79 -10.85
C PRO A 292 6.91 -17.04 -9.99
N TYR A 293 7.34 -18.31 -9.93
CA TYR A 293 8.56 -18.68 -9.22
C TYR A 293 9.48 -19.55 -10.10
N TRP A 294 10.75 -19.63 -9.76
CA TRP A 294 11.68 -20.56 -10.37
C TRP A 294 11.49 -21.95 -9.77
N SER A 295 11.10 -22.92 -10.58
CA SER A 295 10.80 -24.28 -10.15
C SER A 295 12.05 -25.06 -9.67
N ASP A 296 13.25 -24.60 -10.00
CA ASP A 296 14.52 -25.14 -9.55
C ASP A 296 14.98 -24.56 -8.20
N VAL A 297 14.20 -23.67 -7.58
CA VAL A 297 14.44 -23.14 -6.23
C VAL A 297 13.57 -23.86 -5.22
N ALA A 298 14.14 -24.75 -4.44
CA ALA A 298 13.40 -25.66 -3.54
C ALA A 298 12.56 -24.95 -2.46
N ALA A 299 12.97 -23.74 -2.04
CA ALA A 299 12.23 -22.94 -1.05
C ALA A 299 11.05 -22.16 -1.64
N ALA A 300 10.97 -22.05 -2.98
CA ALA A 300 9.91 -21.29 -3.66
C ALA A 300 8.70 -22.17 -3.99
N PRO A 301 7.48 -21.61 -3.98
CA PRO A 301 7.19 -20.26 -3.48
C PRO A 301 7.10 -20.21 -1.95
N GLN A 302 7.52 -19.09 -1.35
CA GLN A 302 7.32 -18.74 0.07
C GLN A 302 6.15 -17.73 0.17
N ASN A 303 6.10 -16.86 1.19
CA ASN A 303 5.15 -15.75 1.22
C ASN A 303 5.72 -14.53 0.48
N SER A 304 4.85 -13.79 -0.20
CA SER A 304 5.16 -12.42 -0.61
C SER A 304 5.10 -11.47 0.59
N ILE A 305 5.67 -10.28 0.43
CA ILE A 305 5.64 -9.23 1.46
C ILE A 305 4.69 -8.10 1.06
N ILE A 306 4.23 -7.38 2.08
CA ILE A 306 3.34 -6.23 1.85
C ILE A 306 4.04 -5.09 1.12
N GLY A 307 3.25 -4.35 0.39
CA GLY A 307 3.45 -2.94 0.06
C GLY A 307 2.24 -2.14 0.49
N GLY A 308 2.27 -0.85 0.21
CA GLY A 308 1.21 0.05 0.60
C GLY A 308 1.64 0.97 1.74
N ALA A 309 0.74 1.33 2.64
CA ALA A 309 1.04 2.37 3.61
C ALA A 309 0.27 2.23 4.93
N THR A 310 0.78 2.93 5.93
CA THR A 310 0.14 3.12 7.22
C THR A 310 -0.08 4.61 7.51
N LEU A 311 -0.91 4.89 8.51
CA LEU A 311 -1.18 6.22 9.00
C LEU A 311 -0.35 6.50 10.24
N TRP A 312 0.55 7.47 10.13
CA TRP A 312 1.39 7.95 11.22
C TRP A 312 0.77 9.21 11.83
N VAL A 313 0.66 9.22 13.15
CA VAL A 313 0.21 10.41 13.88
C VAL A 313 1.42 11.26 14.23
N LEU A 314 1.37 12.55 13.91
CA LEU A 314 2.45 13.49 14.17
C LEU A 314 2.18 14.26 15.45
N ARG A 315 3.25 14.58 16.21
CA ARG A 315 3.19 15.45 17.39
C ARG A 315 3.14 16.91 16.97
N GLY A 316 2.67 17.77 17.88
CA GLY A 316 2.59 19.22 17.67
C GLY A 316 1.16 19.76 17.69
N HIS A 317 0.19 18.99 18.15
CA HIS A 317 -1.23 19.34 18.26
C HIS A 317 -1.72 19.30 19.70
N ASP A 318 -2.88 19.88 19.96
CA ASP A 318 -3.53 19.87 21.27
C ASP A 318 -4.16 18.48 21.59
N ASP A 319 -4.37 18.20 22.88
CA ASP A 319 -4.96 16.94 23.32
C ASP A 319 -6.36 16.71 22.75
N LYS A 320 -7.15 17.77 22.61
CA LYS A 320 -8.50 17.71 21.98
C LYS A 320 -8.44 17.23 20.52
N ASP A 321 -7.39 17.57 19.79
CA ASP A 321 -7.20 17.15 18.40
C ASP A 321 -6.81 15.66 18.37
N TYR A 322 -5.94 15.24 19.28
CA TYR A 322 -5.56 13.83 19.42
C TYR A 322 -6.73 12.93 19.82
N LYS A 323 -7.69 13.44 20.59
CA LYS A 323 -8.94 12.70 20.86
C LYS A 323 -9.71 12.43 19.57
N GLY A 324 -9.80 13.40 18.66
CA GLY A 324 -10.42 13.24 17.34
C GLY A 324 -9.64 12.27 16.46
N VAL A 325 -8.30 12.34 16.48
CA VAL A 325 -7.44 11.37 15.78
C VAL A 325 -7.69 9.95 16.28
N ALA A 326 -7.74 9.75 17.61
CA ALA A 326 -8.00 8.43 18.19
C ALA A 326 -9.39 7.89 17.83
N GLN A 327 -10.42 8.75 17.79
CA GLN A 327 -11.76 8.38 17.31
C GLN A 327 -11.74 7.95 15.84
N PHE A 328 -11.01 8.66 14.99
CA PHE A 328 -10.86 8.26 13.59
C PHE A 328 -10.12 6.93 13.44
N MET A 329 -9.04 6.69 14.21
CA MET A 329 -8.35 5.40 14.21
C MET A 329 -9.27 4.25 14.65
N SER A 330 -10.12 4.50 15.65
CA SER A 330 -11.14 3.54 16.08
C SER A 330 -12.18 3.28 14.98
N TYR A 331 -12.67 4.32 14.31
CA TYR A 331 -13.57 4.22 13.17
C TYR A 331 -12.96 3.43 12.00
N LEU A 332 -11.69 3.69 11.65
CA LEU A 332 -10.98 2.92 10.63
C LEU A 332 -10.82 1.43 10.98
N SER A 333 -10.82 1.09 12.27
CA SER A 333 -10.71 -0.30 12.74
C SER A 333 -12.05 -1.03 12.75
N ASP A 334 -13.15 -0.35 12.43
CA ASP A 334 -14.47 -0.98 12.32
C ASP A 334 -14.49 -2.01 11.19
N VAL A 335 -15.13 -3.15 11.44
CA VAL A 335 -15.16 -4.27 10.50
C VAL A 335 -15.84 -3.92 9.17
N PHE A 336 -16.88 -3.08 9.21
CA PHE A 336 -17.59 -2.68 7.99
C PHE A 336 -16.78 -1.66 7.18
N VAL A 337 -16.10 -0.71 7.84
CA VAL A 337 -15.20 0.24 7.18
C VAL A 337 -14.04 -0.49 6.51
N GLN A 338 -13.44 -1.47 7.19
CA GLN A 338 -12.37 -2.30 6.65
C GLN A 338 -12.85 -3.16 5.48
N THR A 339 -14.03 -3.75 5.59
CA THR A 339 -14.64 -4.56 4.52
C THR A 339 -14.96 -3.68 3.31
N PHE A 340 -15.55 -2.50 3.52
CA PHE A 340 -15.79 -1.53 2.46
C PHE A 340 -14.50 -1.16 1.73
N TRP A 341 -13.45 -0.80 2.47
CA TRP A 341 -12.18 -0.39 1.90
C TRP A 341 -11.57 -1.47 1.01
N HIS A 342 -11.38 -2.68 1.53
CA HIS A 342 -10.69 -3.71 0.76
C HIS A 342 -11.51 -4.24 -0.42
N GLN A 343 -12.84 -4.34 -0.29
CA GLN A 343 -13.71 -4.81 -1.38
C GLN A 343 -13.80 -3.81 -2.53
N ASN A 344 -13.73 -2.49 -2.26
CA ASN A 344 -13.80 -1.45 -3.29
C ASN A 344 -12.45 -1.10 -3.92
N THR A 345 -11.34 -1.53 -3.34
CA THR A 345 -10.00 -1.15 -3.84
C THR A 345 -9.24 -2.31 -4.48
N GLY A 346 -9.01 -3.38 -3.81
CA GLY A 346 -8.09 -4.47 -4.17
C GLY A 346 -6.93 -4.58 -3.19
N TYR A 347 -6.89 -3.69 -2.19
CA TYR A 347 -6.08 -3.92 -1.00
C TYR A 347 -6.55 -5.15 -0.26
N VAL A 348 -5.67 -5.78 0.50
CA VAL A 348 -6.07 -6.90 1.37
C VAL A 348 -6.80 -6.37 2.61
N PRO A 349 -7.68 -7.17 3.22
CA PRO A 349 -8.19 -6.84 4.56
C PRO A 349 -7.02 -6.74 5.53
N ILE A 350 -7.07 -5.80 6.48
CA ILE A 350 -6.00 -5.62 7.46
C ILE A 350 -6.35 -6.20 8.83
N THR A 351 -7.62 -6.54 9.06
CA THR A 351 -8.09 -7.17 10.31
C THR A 351 -8.64 -8.57 10.05
N ASN A 352 -8.48 -9.45 11.06
CA ASN A 352 -9.03 -10.81 11.02
C ASN A 352 -10.55 -10.79 10.81
N ALA A 353 -11.27 -9.92 11.53
CA ALA A 353 -12.72 -9.80 11.43
C ALA A 353 -13.21 -9.39 10.02
N ALA A 354 -12.52 -8.46 9.36
CA ALA A 354 -12.88 -8.05 8.00
C ALA A 354 -12.61 -9.19 6.98
N TYR A 355 -11.51 -9.93 7.16
CA TYR A 355 -11.21 -11.09 6.34
C TYR A 355 -12.28 -12.18 6.48
N GLU A 356 -12.61 -12.54 7.73
CA GLU A 356 -13.65 -13.53 8.03
C GLU A 356 -15.05 -13.11 7.52
N LEU A 357 -15.40 -11.83 7.67
CA LEU A 357 -16.68 -11.31 7.16
C LEU A 357 -16.75 -11.45 5.65
N THR A 358 -15.66 -11.10 4.97
CA THR A 358 -15.55 -11.19 3.50
C THR A 358 -15.67 -12.64 3.03
N GLN A 359 -15.02 -13.60 3.69
CA GLN A 359 -15.16 -15.02 3.40
C GLN A 359 -16.61 -15.50 3.59
N ARG A 360 -17.19 -15.21 4.77
CA ARG A 360 -18.56 -15.67 5.12
C ARG A 360 -19.66 -15.05 4.27
N SER A 361 -19.40 -13.87 3.67
CA SER A 361 -20.36 -13.21 2.76
C SER A 361 -20.38 -13.81 1.35
N GLY A 362 -19.50 -14.77 1.03
CA GLY A 362 -19.36 -15.34 -0.31
C GLY A 362 -18.74 -14.36 -1.30
N TYR A 363 -18.03 -13.35 -0.83
CA TYR A 363 -17.45 -12.33 -1.71
C TYR A 363 -16.37 -12.90 -2.64
N TYR A 364 -15.51 -13.77 -2.13
CA TYR A 364 -14.42 -14.35 -2.92
C TYR A 364 -14.93 -15.36 -3.96
N GLU A 365 -16.01 -16.09 -3.66
CA GLU A 365 -16.68 -16.99 -4.61
C GLU A 365 -17.32 -16.23 -5.78
N GLN A 366 -17.81 -15.01 -5.52
CA GLN A 366 -18.42 -14.13 -6.52
C GLN A 366 -17.40 -13.27 -7.26
N ASN A 367 -16.18 -13.15 -6.73
CA ASN A 367 -15.12 -12.29 -7.24
C ASN A 367 -13.80 -13.07 -7.32
N GLU A 368 -13.73 -13.99 -8.28
CA GLU A 368 -12.59 -14.88 -8.50
C GLU A 368 -11.25 -14.14 -8.53
N GLY A 369 -10.25 -14.65 -7.81
CA GLY A 369 -8.89 -14.10 -7.74
C GLY A 369 -8.72 -12.89 -6.80
N ARG A 370 -9.79 -12.47 -6.10
CA ARG A 370 -9.68 -11.37 -5.13
C ARG A 370 -9.02 -11.80 -3.81
N ASP A 371 -8.93 -13.08 -3.55
CA ASP A 371 -8.26 -13.70 -2.41
C ASP A 371 -6.78 -14.02 -2.67
N VAL A 372 -6.33 -14.01 -3.93
CA VAL A 372 -4.95 -14.35 -4.32
C VAL A 372 -3.91 -13.59 -3.50
N ALA A 373 -4.08 -12.29 -3.33
CA ALA A 373 -3.13 -11.45 -2.59
C ALA A 373 -2.99 -11.88 -1.12
N ILE A 374 -4.11 -12.12 -0.42
CA ILE A 374 -4.07 -12.52 1.00
C ILE A 374 -3.54 -13.95 1.15
N ILE A 375 -3.91 -14.86 0.25
CA ILE A 375 -3.40 -16.24 0.24
C ILE A 375 -1.89 -16.22 0.05
N GLN A 376 -1.38 -15.53 -0.96
CA GLN A 376 0.04 -15.43 -1.29
C GLN A 376 0.89 -14.85 -0.14
N MET A 377 0.32 -13.96 0.66
CA MET A 377 0.99 -13.34 1.80
C MET A 377 1.00 -14.20 3.06
N SER A 378 0.06 -15.15 3.19
CA SER A 378 -0.22 -15.86 4.46
C SER A 378 -0.22 -17.38 4.33
N ALA A 379 0.12 -17.93 3.17
CA ALA A 379 0.08 -19.37 2.92
C ALA A 379 1.06 -20.19 3.77
N ARG A 380 2.15 -19.56 4.23
CA ARG A 380 3.22 -20.23 4.98
C ARG A 380 3.63 -19.43 6.21
N THR A 381 4.36 -20.05 7.12
CA THR A 381 5.02 -19.34 8.23
C THR A 381 6.11 -18.42 7.64
N PRO A 382 6.08 -17.12 7.92
CA PRO A 382 7.11 -16.20 7.45
C PRO A 382 8.51 -16.59 7.94
N THR A 383 9.50 -16.48 7.05
CA THR A 383 10.92 -16.63 7.37
C THR A 383 11.56 -15.26 7.64
N SER A 384 12.84 -15.22 7.93
CA SER A 384 13.61 -13.96 8.00
C SER A 384 13.62 -13.20 6.67
N ASN A 385 13.41 -13.88 5.54
CA ASN A 385 13.41 -13.30 4.21
C ASN A 385 12.00 -12.82 3.76
N SER A 386 10.94 -13.39 4.33
CA SER A 386 9.55 -13.14 3.89
C SER A 386 8.66 -12.42 4.93
N LYS A 387 9.24 -11.93 6.03
CA LYS A 387 8.50 -11.11 7.03
C LYS A 387 8.48 -9.62 6.70
N GLY A 388 9.23 -9.17 5.70
CA GLY A 388 9.31 -7.77 5.27
C GLY A 388 10.73 -7.22 5.22
N LEU A 389 10.83 -5.89 5.09
CA LEU A 389 12.08 -5.14 4.99
C LEU A 389 12.03 -3.93 5.95
N ARG A 390 13.08 -3.70 6.74
CA ARG A 390 13.18 -2.58 7.68
C ARG A 390 14.51 -1.84 7.49
N LEU A 391 14.60 -1.07 6.42
CA LEU A 391 15.84 -0.44 5.96
C LEU A 391 15.75 1.09 6.04
N GLY A 392 16.78 1.72 6.59
CA GLY A 392 16.90 3.18 6.61
C GLY A 392 17.18 3.76 5.23
N ASN A 393 16.71 4.98 4.98
CA ASN A 393 16.83 5.66 3.68
C ASN A 393 16.31 4.83 2.48
N PHE A 394 15.39 3.91 2.72
CA PHE A 394 14.99 2.94 1.70
C PHE A 394 14.25 3.57 0.52
N VAL A 395 13.60 4.72 0.70
CA VAL A 395 13.02 5.49 -0.41
C VAL A 395 14.10 5.83 -1.45
N GLN A 396 15.24 6.37 -1.01
CA GLN A 396 16.36 6.73 -1.89
C GLN A 396 17.08 5.49 -2.44
N ILE A 397 17.13 4.39 -1.66
CA ILE A 397 17.68 3.11 -2.13
C ILE A 397 16.81 2.56 -3.27
N ARG A 398 15.48 2.62 -3.16
CA ARG A 398 14.58 2.22 -4.26
C ARG A 398 14.80 3.04 -5.54
N ASP A 399 15.08 4.34 -5.42
CA ASP A 399 15.40 5.16 -6.58
C ASP A 399 16.70 4.69 -7.26
N ILE A 400 17.74 4.38 -6.47
CA ILE A 400 18.99 3.80 -6.97
C ILE A 400 18.74 2.46 -7.67
N ILE A 401 17.96 1.58 -7.08
CA ILE A 401 17.59 0.29 -7.69
C ILE A 401 16.89 0.51 -9.02
N ASN A 402 15.95 1.44 -9.08
CA ASN A 402 15.24 1.76 -10.32
C ASN A 402 16.19 2.26 -11.41
N ASP A 403 17.12 3.16 -11.08
CA ASP A 403 18.13 3.65 -12.02
C ASP A 403 18.95 2.50 -12.61
N GLU A 404 19.40 1.56 -11.77
CA GLU A 404 20.25 0.46 -12.22
C GLU A 404 19.46 -0.61 -13.00
N LEU A 405 18.21 -0.92 -12.62
CA LEU A 405 17.34 -1.81 -13.39
C LEU A 405 17.06 -1.23 -14.80
N GLU A 406 16.80 0.07 -14.89
CA GLU A 406 16.61 0.75 -16.16
C GLU A 406 17.87 0.70 -17.04
N ALA A 407 19.06 0.90 -16.44
CA ALA A 407 20.32 0.80 -17.15
C ALA A 407 20.61 -0.63 -17.68
N ILE A 408 20.24 -1.66 -16.90
CA ILE A 408 20.33 -3.07 -17.31
C ILE A 408 19.40 -3.34 -18.49
N TRP A 409 18.12 -2.99 -18.38
CA TRP A 409 17.11 -3.27 -19.41
C TRP A 409 17.29 -2.44 -20.68
N ALA A 410 17.90 -1.26 -20.57
CA ALA A 410 18.35 -0.46 -21.71
C ALA A 410 19.65 -1.00 -22.37
N GLY A 411 20.30 -2.01 -21.78
CA GLY A 411 21.54 -2.60 -22.28
C GLY A 411 22.79 -1.74 -22.07
N SER A 412 22.71 -0.69 -21.23
CA SER A 412 23.86 0.18 -20.92
C SER A 412 24.78 -0.38 -19.83
N LYS A 413 24.30 -1.36 -19.06
CA LYS A 413 25.08 -2.12 -18.07
C LYS A 413 24.79 -3.61 -18.20
N THR A 414 25.76 -4.44 -17.82
CA THR A 414 25.47 -5.86 -17.59
C THR A 414 24.63 -6.01 -16.32
N THR A 415 23.88 -7.11 -16.20
CA THR A 415 23.06 -7.38 -15.02
C THR A 415 23.88 -7.38 -13.73
N GLN A 416 25.03 -8.05 -13.74
CA GLN A 416 25.92 -8.10 -12.58
C GLN A 416 26.41 -6.71 -12.17
N GLN A 417 26.89 -5.91 -13.13
CA GLN A 417 27.35 -4.53 -12.86
C GLN A 417 26.25 -3.65 -12.26
N GLY A 418 25.05 -3.68 -12.85
CA GLY A 418 23.95 -2.85 -12.34
C GLY A 418 23.51 -3.25 -10.93
N LEU A 419 23.40 -4.56 -10.63
CA LEU A 419 23.05 -5.01 -9.29
C LEU A 419 24.15 -4.73 -8.26
N ASP A 420 25.44 -4.90 -8.63
CA ASP A 420 26.57 -4.58 -7.76
C ASP A 420 26.64 -3.07 -7.45
N ASP A 421 26.39 -2.22 -8.44
CA ASP A 421 26.33 -0.78 -8.27
C ASP A 421 25.14 -0.37 -7.38
N ALA A 422 23.97 -0.98 -7.56
CA ALA A 422 22.80 -0.74 -6.71
C ALA A 422 23.09 -1.11 -5.24
N VAL A 423 23.67 -2.28 -5.00
CA VAL A 423 24.07 -2.74 -3.66
C VAL A 423 25.10 -1.80 -3.05
N SER A 424 26.17 -1.47 -3.79
CA SER A 424 27.24 -0.59 -3.31
C SER A 424 26.73 0.83 -2.97
N ARG A 425 25.95 1.43 -3.86
CA ARG A 425 25.35 2.77 -3.66
C ARG A 425 24.33 2.77 -2.52
N GLY A 426 23.50 1.73 -2.44
CA GLY A 426 22.50 1.56 -1.39
C GLY A 426 23.12 1.37 -0.01
N ASN A 427 24.18 0.56 0.08
CA ASN A 427 24.92 0.34 1.34
C ASN A 427 25.54 1.63 1.90
N LYS A 428 25.97 2.57 1.05
CA LYS A 428 26.42 3.89 1.51
C LYS A 428 25.30 4.67 2.21
N LEU A 429 24.05 4.54 1.73
CA LEU A 429 22.88 5.16 2.37
C LEU A 429 22.51 4.47 3.68
N LEU A 430 22.61 3.14 3.76
CA LEU A 430 22.42 2.41 5.02
C LEU A 430 23.46 2.83 6.07
N ARG A 431 24.74 2.89 5.72
CA ARG A 431 25.81 3.38 6.62
C ARG A 431 25.59 4.84 7.06
N LYS A 432 25.04 5.69 6.16
CA LYS A 432 24.68 7.07 6.54
C LYS A 432 23.53 7.08 7.55
N PHE A 433 22.51 6.24 7.35
CA PHE A 433 21.38 6.14 8.27
C PHE A 433 21.83 5.63 9.65
N GLU A 434 22.57 4.55 9.69
CA GLU A 434 23.12 3.96 10.93
C GLU A 434 23.88 4.99 11.79
N ARG A 435 24.74 5.81 11.16
CA ARG A 435 25.49 6.88 11.89
C ARG A 435 24.63 8.02 12.43
N SER A 436 23.40 8.13 11.97
CA SER A 436 22.48 9.21 12.38
C SER A 436 21.59 8.80 13.55
N TYR A 437 21.55 7.53 13.92
CA TYR A 437 20.70 6.94 14.94
C TYR A 437 21.40 5.89 15.79
#